data_a2a08f7cbbcce5a82aca284a14af679c
#
_entry.id   a2a08f7cbbcce5a82aca284a14af679c
#
_cell.length_a   1.000
_cell.length_b   1.000
_cell.length_c   1.000
_cell.angle_alpha   90.00
_cell.angle_beta   90.00
_cell.angle_gamma   90.00
#
_symmetry.space_group_name_H-M   'P 1'
#
loop_
_entity.id
_entity.type
_entity.pdbx_description
1 polymer ?
#
loop_
_entity_poly.entity_id
_entity_poly.type
_entity_poly.pdbx_seq_one_letter_code
_entity_poly.pdbx_strand_id
1 'polypeptide(L)'
;MEKRILLPTDFSDNSWSAIVYALKLYKDEVCTFYFLNSIGIEAPTMTYTSNRLLKTMRENALKEMLELKDMAENSNINSNHKFDIIISSEDLNESIENAVNKYDIDLIIMGTLGATNIGEFFFGTNTVHLVNNVRACPVLILPEEFDFVEPKQIAFPTDFNHFYSEKEIEPLLKLADLYNAKIRVVHINIEESLDELQKYNLIVLKSYLHNYEHSFHWMPDYAKITTEINDFITDLDIDVLAMVNYKHSFIEKLIKEPVIKKIGIQPQVPFLVIPE
;
A
#
# COMPACT_ATOMS: atom_id res chain seq x y z
N MET A 1 -9.77 -13.37 13.13
CA MET A 1 -9.43 -14.18 11.92
C MET A 1 -7.94 -13.96 11.67
N GLU A 2 -7.16 -14.98 11.27
CA GLU A 2 -5.74 -14.83 10.96
C GLU A 2 -5.58 -13.91 9.74
N LYS A 3 -4.69 -12.91 9.82
CA LYS A 3 -4.35 -12.00 8.72
C LYS A 3 -3.15 -12.54 7.96
N ARG A 4 -3.16 -12.38 6.64
CA ARG A 4 -2.08 -12.83 5.75
C ARG A 4 -1.51 -11.62 5.02
N ILE A 5 -0.28 -11.28 5.37
CA ILE A 5 0.37 -10.03 4.92
C ILE A 5 1.55 -10.39 4.02
N LEU A 6 1.56 -9.85 2.81
CA LEU A 6 2.67 -10.02 1.87
C LEU A 6 3.63 -8.84 1.98
N LEU A 7 4.91 -9.15 2.11
CA LEU A 7 6.01 -8.20 2.28
C LEU A 7 7.05 -8.43 1.18
N PRO A 8 6.90 -7.79 0.02
CA PRO A 8 7.93 -7.82 -1.02
C PRO A 8 9.22 -7.18 -0.52
N THR A 9 10.37 -7.83 -0.80
CA THR A 9 11.68 -7.35 -0.35
C THR A 9 12.73 -7.50 -1.44
N ASP A 10 13.58 -6.50 -1.54
CA ASP A 10 14.82 -6.48 -2.32
C ASP A 10 16.05 -6.39 -1.39
N PHE A 11 15.83 -6.66 -0.10
CA PHE A 11 16.82 -6.59 0.99
C PHE A 11 17.35 -5.17 1.27
N SER A 12 16.73 -4.13 0.74
CA SER A 12 17.06 -2.73 1.05
C SER A 12 16.57 -2.33 2.44
N ASP A 13 17.17 -1.27 2.99
CA ASP A 13 16.74 -0.68 4.27
C ASP A 13 15.27 -0.22 4.20
N ASN A 14 14.82 0.26 3.04
CA ASN A 14 13.44 0.66 2.83
C ASN A 14 12.46 -0.53 2.89
N SER A 15 12.83 -1.68 2.30
CA SER A 15 12.02 -2.90 2.43
C SER A 15 12.02 -3.44 3.86
N TRP A 16 13.14 -3.32 4.59
CA TRP A 16 13.21 -3.66 6.00
C TRP A 16 12.34 -2.72 6.87
N SER A 17 12.35 -1.42 6.62
CA SER A 17 11.45 -0.47 7.29
C SER A 17 9.98 -0.85 7.11
N ALA A 18 9.59 -1.30 5.91
CA ALA A 18 8.24 -1.78 5.64
C ALA A 18 7.90 -3.04 6.47
N ILE A 19 8.84 -3.96 6.63
CA ILE A 19 8.66 -5.15 7.48
C ILE A 19 8.47 -4.74 8.94
N VAL A 20 9.34 -3.89 9.47
CA VAL A 20 9.25 -3.40 10.86
C VAL A 20 7.92 -2.67 11.10
N TYR A 21 7.49 -1.84 10.14
CA TYR A 21 6.20 -1.17 10.21
C TYR A 21 5.04 -2.18 10.27
N ALA A 22 5.06 -3.21 9.42
CA ALA A 22 4.03 -4.25 9.39
C ALA A 22 3.94 -5.02 10.72
N LEU A 23 5.07 -5.38 11.31
CA LEU A 23 5.13 -6.05 12.62
C LEU A 23 4.51 -5.20 13.73
N LYS A 24 4.80 -3.89 13.73
CA LYS A 24 4.25 -2.94 14.70
C LYS A 24 2.76 -2.66 14.46
N LEU A 25 2.34 -2.53 13.19
CA LEU A 25 0.95 -2.28 12.81
C LEU A 25 0.02 -3.41 13.29
N TYR A 26 0.49 -4.65 13.20
CA TYR A 26 -0.28 -5.85 13.56
C TYR A 26 0.16 -6.47 14.88
N LYS A 27 0.83 -5.71 15.76
CA LYS A 27 1.42 -6.21 17.01
C LYS A 27 0.46 -7.01 17.90
N ASP A 28 -0.84 -6.71 17.85
CA ASP A 28 -1.88 -7.33 18.70
C ASP A 28 -2.75 -8.34 17.92
N GLU A 29 -2.47 -8.56 16.64
CA GLU A 29 -3.24 -9.43 15.76
C GLU A 29 -2.60 -10.81 15.58
N VAL A 30 -3.38 -11.78 15.09
CA VAL A 30 -2.85 -13.08 14.65
C VAL A 30 -2.51 -12.98 13.17
N CYS A 31 -1.23 -13.05 12.81
CA CYS A 31 -0.77 -12.83 11.45
C CYS A 31 0.18 -13.91 10.94
N THR A 32 0.08 -14.19 9.64
CA THR A 32 1.15 -14.84 8.88
C THR A 32 1.74 -13.82 7.91
N PHE A 33 3.03 -13.55 8.06
CA PHE A 33 3.81 -12.67 7.19
C PHE A 33 4.54 -13.50 6.15
N TYR A 34 4.33 -13.18 4.89
CA TYR A 34 4.99 -13.80 3.74
C TYR A 34 6.02 -12.83 3.18
N PHE A 35 7.30 -13.13 3.37
CA PHE A 35 8.38 -12.38 2.71
C PHE A 35 8.53 -12.88 1.29
N LEU A 36 8.49 -11.99 0.30
CA LEU A 36 8.60 -12.33 -1.11
C LEU A 36 9.80 -11.65 -1.73
N ASN A 37 10.71 -12.45 -2.31
CA ASN A 37 11.76 -11.95 -3.17
C ASN A 37 11.58 -12.49 -4.59
N SER A 38 11.61 -11.58 -5.59
CA SER A 38 11.60 -11.90 -7.01
C SER A 38 13.00 -11.74 -7.56
N ILE A 39 13.54 -12.83 -8.12
CA ILE A 39 14.86 -12.85 -8.77
C ILE A 39 14.79 -12.24 -10.17
N GLY A 40 13.60 -12.20 -10.79
CA GLY A 40 13.29 -11.46 -12.01
C GLY A 40 14.15 -11.82 -13.21
N ILE A 41 14.40 -13.11 -13.47
CA ILE A 41 15.14 -13.54 -14.67
C ILE A 41 14.17 -14.03 -15.72
N GLU A 42 13.84 -13.18 -16.67
CA GLU A 42 13.32 -13.61 -17.96
C GLU A 42 14.42 -14.34 -18.73
N ALA A 43 14.35 -15.66 -18.81
CA ALA A 43 15.28 -16.46 -19.58
C ALA A 43 14.70 -16.78 -20.98
N PRO A 44 15.00 -15.98 -22.03
CA PRO A 44 14.48 -16.24 -23.37
C PRO A 44 15.05 -17.52 -24.00
N THR A 45 16.20 -18.02 -23.52
CA THR A 45 16.83 -19.27 -23.95
C THR A 45 17.67 -19.87 -22.82
N MET A 46 17.19 -20.97 -22.24
CA MET A 46 17.92 -21.68 -21.17
C MET A 46 19.16 -22.34 -21.73
N THR A 47 20.31 -21.68 -21.64
CA THR A 47 21.61 -22.30 -21.81
C THR A 47 22.09 -22.92 -20.50
N TYR A 48 23.05 -23.85 -20.54
CA TYR A 48 23.65 -24.45 -19.34
C TYR A 48 24.22 -23.41 -18.38
N THR A 49 24.77 -22.32 -18.91
CA THR A 49 25.32 -21.21 -18.15
C THR A 49 24.21 -20.41 -17.39
N SER A 50 23.06 -20.19 -18.05
CA SER A 50 21.89 -19.54 -17.46
C SER A 50 21.33 -20.34 -16.28
N ASN A 51 21.25 -21.67 -16.41
CA ASN A 51 20.77 -22.55 -15.33
C ASN A 51 21.67 -22.51 -14.08
N ARG A 52 23.00 -22.45 -14.30
CA ARG A 52 23.95 -22.35 -13.21
C ARG A 52 23.84 -20.99 -12.49
N LEU A 53 23.70 -19.91 -13.26
CA LEU A 53 23.53 -18.56 -12.71
C LEU A 53 22.23 -18.48 -11.88
N LEU A 54 21.10 -18.92 -12.44
CA LEU A 54 19.80 -19.00 -11.76
C LEU A 54 19.88 -19.77 -10.44
N LYS A 55 20.54 -20.92 -10.45
CA LYS A 55 20.74 -21.72 -9.24
C LYS A 55 21.51 -20.93 -8.17
N THR A 56 22.62 -20.28 -8.54
CA THR A 56 23.42 -19.48 -7.61
C THR A 56 22.63 -18.30 -7.06
N MET A 57 21.88 -17.58 -7.93
CA MET A 57 21.05 -16.45 -7.48
C MET A 57 19.96 -16.92 -6.52
N ARG A 58 19.33 -18.06 -6.77
CA ARG A 58 18.32 -18.63 -5.88
C ARG A 58 18.90 -19.07 -4.53
N GLU A 59 20.11 -19.66 -4.54
CA GLU A 59 20.81 -20.02 -3.31
C GLU A 59 21.19 -18.79 -2.48
N ASN A 60 21.64 -17.71 -3.11
CA ASN A 60 21.93 -16.45 -2.44
C ASN A 60 20.65 -15.81 -1.88
N ALA A 61 19.60 -15.70 -2.70
CA ALA A 61 18.31 -15.17 -2.25
C ALA A 61 17.74 -15.99 -1.08
N LEU A 62 17.86 -17.30 -1.09
CA LEU A 62 17.42 -18.14 0.02
C LEU A 62 18.18 -17.84 1.30
N LYS A 63 19.50 -17.64 1.21
CA LYS A 63 20.32 -17.29 2.39
C LYS A 63 19.88 -15.93 2.97
N GLU A 64 19.76 -14.90 2.13
CA GLU A 64 19.34 -13.56 2.56
C GLU A 64 17.90 -13.57 3.13
N MET A 65 16.99 -14.35 2.53
CA MET A 65 15.62 -14.51 3.03
C MET A 65 15.55 -15.20 4.39
N LEU A 66 16.42 -16.18 4.65
CA LEU A 66 16.51 -16.84 5.96
C LEU A 66 17.06 -15.87 7.02
N GLU A 67 18.09 -15.10 6.69
CA GLU A 67 18.64 -14.06 7.57
C GLU A 67 17.59 -12.99 7.88
N LEU A 68 16.84 -12.52 6.87
CA LEU A 68 15.73 -11.58 7.03
C LEU A 68 14.63 -12.13 7.94
N LYS A 69 14.26 -13.39 7.74
CA LYS A 69 13.27 -14.08 8.58
C LYS A 69 13.73 -14.15 10.03
N ASP A 70 14.96 -14.56 10.27
CA ASP A 70 15.54 -14.61 11.61
C ASP A 70 15.56 -13.23 12.29
N MET A 71 15.89 -12.18 11.54
CA MET A 71 15.82 -10.79 12.03
C MET A 71 14.39 -10.40 12.41
N ALA A 72 13.41 -10.72 11.57
CA ALA A 72 12.00 -10.43 11.83
C ALA A 72 11.47 -11.21 13.05
N GLU A 73 11.78 -12.50 13.17
CA GLU A 73 11.42 -13.33 14.33
C GLU A 73 12.01 -12.78 15.63
N ASN A 74 13.27 -12.35 15.61
CA ASN A 74 13.94 -11.76 16.77
C ASN A 74 13.42 -10.37 17.15
N SER A 75 12.91 -9.61 16.18
CA SER A 75 12.33 -8.27 16.38
C SER A 75 10.86 -8.32 16.77
N ASN A 76 10.23 -9.50 16.61
CA ASN A 76 8.81 -9.70 16.83
C ASN A 76 8.52 -9.98 18.30
N ILE A 77 7.48 -9.30 18.83
CA ILE A 77 7.05 -9.47 20.24
C ILE A 77 5.84 -10.41 20.34
N ASN A 78 5.07 -10.57 19.26
CA ASN A 78 3.82 -11.34 19.28
C ASN A 78 4.06 -12.82 18.88
N SER A 79 3.90 -13.73 19.83
CA SER A 79 4.08 -15.18 19.61
C SER A 79 3.05 -15.81 18.66
N ASN A 80 1.98 -15.10 18.30
CA ASN A 80 0.97 -15.56 17.34
C ASN A 80 1.32 -15.18 15.88
N HIS A 81 2.45 -14.50 15.67
CA HIS A 81 2.95 -14.23 14.34
C HIS A 81 3.68 -15.45 13.77
N LYS A 82 3.41 -15.74 12.50
CA LYS A 82 4.13 -16.75 11.72
C LYS A 82 4.84 -16.08 10.56
N PHE A 83 5.93 -16.66 10.10
CA PHE A 83 6.78 -16.12 9.05
C PHE A 83 7.09 -17.18 8.02
N ASP A 84 6.75 -16.91 6.76
CA ASP A 84 7.05 -17.75 5.61
C ASP A 84 7.83 -16.98 4.56
N ILE A 85 8.60 -17.69 3.73
CA ILE A 85 9.40 -17.11 2.65
C ILE A 85 8.94 -17.61 1.28
N ILE A 86 8.92 -16.72 0.31
CA ILE A 86 8.59 -16.99 -1.08
C ILE A 86 9.74 -16.47 -1.95
N ILE A 87 10.36 -17.34 -2.73
CA ILE A 87 11.36 -16.97 -3.72
C ILE A 87 10.82 -17.32 -5.10
N SER A 88 10.63 -16.30 -5.93
CA SER A 88 10.14 -16.43 -7.29
C SER A 88 11.23 -16.14 -8.32
N SER A 89 11.15 -16.80 -9.47
CA SER A 89 11.98 -16.51 -10.65
C SER A 89 11.27 -15.60 -11.66
N GLU A 90 9.99 -15.36 -11.47
CA GLU A 90 9.14 -14.48 -12.27
C GLU A 90 9.45 -13.01 -11.96
N ASP A 91 8.93 -12.08 -12.75
CA ASP A 91 8.98 -10.67 -12.38
C ASP A 91 8.20 -10.38 -11.08
N LEU A 92 8.43 -9.21 -10.50
CA LEU A 92 7.84 -8.87 -9.20
C LEU A 92 6.31 -8.88 -9.21
N ASN A 93 5.68 -8.36 -10.27
CA ASN A 93 4.23 -8.24 -10.32
C ASN A 93 3.55 -9.61 -10.47
N GLU A 94 4.06 -10.44 -11.38
CA GLU A 94 3.60 -11.82 -11.54
C GLU A 94 3.80 -12.63 -10.26
N SER A 95 4.95 -12.45 -9.60
CA SER A 95 5.25 -13.07 -8.30
C SER A 95 4.26 -12.67 -7.22
N ILE A 96 3.90 -11.40 -7.15
CA ILE A 96 2.92 -10.87 -6.20
C ILE A 96 1.52 -11.40 -6.50
N GLU A 97 1.07 -11.34 -7.77
CA GLU A 97 -0.25 -11.87 -8.16
C GLU A 97 -0.39 -13.36 -7.83
N ASN A 98 0.65 -14.14 -8.14
CA ASN A 98 0.68 -15.57 -7.82
C ASN A 98 0.64 -15.81 -6.30
N ALA A 99 1.37 -15.01 -5.50
CA ALA A 99 1.35 -15.11 -4.05
C ALA A 99 -0.02 -14.72 -3.47
N VAL A 100 -0.62 -13.62 -3.96
CA VAL A 100 -1.95 -13.16 -3.54
C VAL A 100 -2.99 -14.26 -3.75
N ASN A 101 -3.03 -14.84 -4.93
CA ASN A 101 -4.00 -15.90 -5.26
C ASN A 101 -3.75 -17.22 -4.52
N LYS A 102 -2.48 -17.59 -4.33
CA LYS A 102 -2.12 -18.88 -3.73
C LYS A 102 -2.29 -18.92 -2.22
N TYR A 103 -2.02 -17.80 -1.56
CA TYR A 103 -2.00 -17.72 -0.09
C TYR A 103 -3.16 -16.89 0.47
N ASP A 104 -4.11 -16.45 -0.38
CA ASP A 104 -5.24 -15.58 -0.01
C ASP A 104 -4.77 -14.36 0.80
N ILE A 105 -3.85 -13.59 0.26
CA ILE A 105 -3.25 -12.43 0.94
C ILE A 105 -4.30 -11.34 1.16
N ASP A 106 -4.37 -10.83 2.38
CA ASP A 106 -5.30 -9.77 2.79
C ASP A 106 -4.77 -8.35 2.50
N LEU A 107 -3.43 -8.17 2.56
CA LEU A 107 -2.78 -6.88 2.38
C LEU A 107 -1.33 -7.07 1.91
N ILE A 108 -0.91 -6.24 0.99
CA ILE A 108 0.50 -6.08 0.60
C ILE A 108 1.04 -4.84 1.31
N ILE A 109 2.21 -4.93 1.96
CA ILE A 109 2.90 -3.77 2.55
C ILE A 109 4.29 -3.67 1.94
N MET A 110 4.63 -2.50 1.38
CA MET A 110 5.92 -2.28 0.73
C MET A 110 6.39 -0.83 0.85
N GLY A 111 7.68 -0.61 0.71
CA GLY A 111 8.24 0.74 0.61
C GLY A 111 8.04 1.38 -0.76
N THR A 112 8.17 2.70 -0.82
CA THR A 112 8.03 3.48 -2.09
C THR A 112 9.17 3.26 -3.06
N LEU A 113 10.40 3.04 -2.57
CA LEU A 113 11.63 2.90 -3.36
C LEU A 113 12.27 1.54 -3.14
N GLY A 114 12.88 0.99 -4.17
CA GLY A 114 13.76 -0.16 -4.08
C GLY A 114 15.24 0.27 -4.10
N ALA A 115 16.15 -0.68 -3.97
CA ALA A 115 17.61 -0.50 -3.84
C ALA A 115 18.29 0.32 -4.96
N THR A 116 17.61 0.61 -6.07
CA THR A 116 18.21 1.22 -7.27
C THR A 116 17.91 2.72 -7.47
N ASN A 117 17.04 3.33 -6.67
CA ASN A 117 16.63 4.72 -6.87
C ASN A 117 17.23 5.65 -5.82
N ILE A 118 18.38 6.26 -6.17
CA ILE A 118 19.04 7.29 -5.35
C ILE A 118 18.62 8.67 -5.88
N GLY A 119 17.82 9.41 -5.12
CA GLY A 119 17.86 10.86 -5.20
C GLY A 119 16.61 11.66 -5.58
N GLU A 120 15.44 11.10 -5.86
CA GLU A 120 14.20 11.88 -6.00
C GLU A 120 12.99 11.12 -5.42
N PHE A 121 12.19 11.80 -4.60
CA PHE A 121 11.03 11.27 -3.87
C PHE A 121 9.85 11.00 -4.83
N PHE A 122 9.81 9.80 -5.39
CA PHE A 122 8.68 9.32 -6.22
C PHE A 122 8.34 7.88 -5.86
N PHE A 123 7.10 7.49 -6.13
CA PHE A 123 6.79 6.05 -6.15
C PHE A 123 7.74 5.36 -7.12
N GLY A 124 8.47 4.36 -6.65
CA GLY A 124 9.34 3.56 -7.51
C GLY A 124 8.55 2.94 -8.67
N THR A 125 9.22 2.66 -9.78
CA THR A 125 8.59 2.06 -10.96
C THR A 125 7.81 0.78 -10.60
N ASN A 126 8.36 -0.04 -9.71
CA ASN A 126 7.71 -1.27 -9.22
C ASN A 126 6.42 -0.98 -8.45
N THR A 127 6.43 0.04 -7.57
CA THR A 127 5.25 0.44 -6.79
C THR A 127 4.14 0.96 -7.70
N VAL A 128 4.47 1.83 -8.66
CA VAL A 128 3.51 2.35 -9.65
C VAL A 128 2.93 1.22 -10.49
N HIS A 129 3.77 0.29 -10.92
CA HIS A 129 3.34 -0.84 -11.74
C HIS A 129 2.44 -1.79 -10.93
N LEU A 130 2.80 -2.07 -9.67
CA LEU A 130 1.99 -2.89 -8.77
C LEU A 130 0.59 -2.31 -8.58
N VAL A 131 0.50 -1.03 -8.18
CA VAL A 131 -0.79 -0.36 -7.92
C VAL A 131 -1.68 -0.31 -9.18
N ASN A 132 -1.08 -0.22 -10.36
CA ASN A 132 -1.84 -0.21 -11.62
C ASN A 132 -2.35 -1.60 -12.04
N ASN A 133 -1.66 -2.67 -11.67
CA ASN A 133 -1.92 -4.02 -12.18
C ASN A 133 -2.56 -4.96 -11.15
N VAL A 134 -2.15 -4.91 -9.89
CA VAL A 134 -2.72 -5.78 -8.84
C VAL A 134 -4.10 -5.27 -8.45
N ARG A 135 -5.13 -6.03 -8.81
CA ARG A 135 -6.56 -5.71 -8.59
C ARG A 135 -7.22 -6.57 -7.50
N ALA A 136 -6.51 -7.58 -7.02
CA ALA A 136 -7.08 -8.57 -6.11
C ALA A 136 -6.82 -8.26 -4.63
N CYS A 137 -5.91 -7.32 -4.31
CA CYS A 137 -5.46 -7.09 -2.95
C CYS A 137 -5.11 -5.62 -2.73
N PRO A 138 -5.47 -5.02 -1.59
CA PRO A 138 -5.04 -3.67 -1.23
C PRO A 138 -3.52 -3.63 -0.97
N VAL A 139 -2.94 -2.45 -1.20
CA VAL A 139 -1.49 -2.19 -1.04
C VAL A 139 -1.30 -1.01 -0.10
N LEU A 140 -0.59 -1.22 1.00
CA LEU A 140 -0.11 -0.15 1.89
C LEU A 140 1.32 0.20 1.50
N ILE A 141 1.52 1.41 1.01
CA ILE A 141 2.80 1.93 0.54
C ILE A 141 3.37 2.83 1.62
N LEU A 142 4.61 2.58 2.02
CA LEU A 142 5.28 3.35 3.06
C LEU A 142 6.28 4.33 2.45
N PRO A 143 6.32 5.58 2.94
CA PRO A 143 7.39 6.51 2.62
C PRO A 143 8.77 5.94 3.02
N GLU A 144 9.82 6.45 2.40
CA GLU A 144 11.19 6.11 2.74
C GLU A 144 11.49 6.50 4.21
N GLU A 145 12.15 5.59 4.94
CA GLU A 145 12.57 5.80 6.34
C GLU A 145 11.42 6.23 7.29
N PHE A 146 10.19 5.79 7.00
CA PHE A 146 9.03 6.16 7.81
C PHE A 146 9.00 5.40 9.13
N ASP A 147 9.10 6.13 10.24
CA ASP A 147 8.93 5.58 11.57
C ASP A 147 7.46 5.20 11.83
N PHE A 148 7.25 4.09 12.54
CA PHE A 148 5.91 3.66 12.86
C PHE A 148 5.21 4.64 13.81
N VAL A 149 4.08 5.14 13.38
CA VAL A 149 3.10 5.86 14.19
C VAL A 149 1.80 5.06 14.22
N GLU A 150 1.18 4.91 15.38
CA GLU A 150 -0.13 4.26 15.49
C GLU A 150 -1.18 5.05 14.68
N PRO A 151 -1.85 4.45 13.69
CA PRO A 151 -2.87 5.15 12.90
C PRO A 151 -4.06 5.57 13.78
N LYS A 152 -4.18 6.85 14.07
CA LYS A 152 -5.32 7.43 14.80
C LYS A 152 -6.23 8.25 13.90
N GLN A 153 -5.70 8.76 12.78
CA GLN A 153 -6.44 9.55 11.81
C GLN A 153 -6.14 9.06 10.39
N ILE A 154 -7.17 8.63 9.67
CA ILE A 154 -7.08 8.15 8.30
C ILE A 154 -7.82 9.13 7.39
N ALA A 155 -7.12 9.78 6.46
CA ALA A 155 -7.75 10.60 5.43
C ALA A 155 -8.28 9.72 4.30
N PHE A 156 -9.49 10.00 3.85
CA PHE A 156 -10.13 9.35 2.70
C PHE A 156 -10.63 10.41 1.71
N PRO A 157 -9.76 10.89 0.80
CA PRO A 157 -10.15 11.80 -0.27
C PRO A 157 -11.09 11.14 -1.27
N THR A 158 -12.11 11.87 -1.71
CA THR A 158 -13.10 11.39 -2.65
C THR A 158 -13.74 12.52 -3.43
N ASP A 159 -14.10 12.29 -4.68
CA ASP A 159 -14.93 13.16 -5.52
C ASP A 159 -16.41 12.74 -5.55
N PHE A 160 -16.76 11.63 -4.87
CA PHE A 160 -18.06 10.99 -4.87
C PHE A 160 -18.59 10.57 -6.25
N ASN A 161 -17.76 10.56 -7.30
CA ASN A 161 -18.19 10.19 -8.65
C ASN A 161 -18.38 8.68 -8.84
N HIS A 162 -17.86 7.86 -7.92
CA HIS A 162 -17.92 6.42 -7.99
C HIS A 162 -18.80 5.83 -6.88
N PHE A 163 -19.48 4.73 -7.20
CA PHE A 163 -20.22 3.95 -6.22
C PHE A 163 -19.23 3.16 -5.36
N TYR A 164 -19.44 3.14 -4.06
CA TYR A 164 -18.63 2.36 -3.12
C TYR A 164 -19.29 1.03 -2.84
N SER A 165 -18.62 -0.08 -3.18
CA SER A 165 -19.00 -1.41 -2.73
C SER A 165 -18.46 -1.68 -1.31
N GLU A 166 -19.04 -2.66 -0.62
CA GLU A 166 -18.56 -3.12 0.67
C GLU A 166 -17.08 -3.58 0.60
N LYS A 167 -16.72 -4.29 -0.47
CA LYS A 167 -15.34 -4.78 -0.68
C LYS A 167 -14.31 -3.66 -0.79
N GLU A 168 -14.68 -2.54 -1.39
CA GLU A 168 -13.79 -1.39 -1.57
C GLU A 168 -13.62 -0.60 -0.26
N ILE A 169 -14.64 -0.57 0.59
CA ILE A 169 -14.55 0.14 1.87
C ILE A 169 -13.98 -0.74 2.98
N GLU A 170 -14.14 -2.04 2.91
CA GLU A 170 -13.68 -3.00 3.93
C GLU A 170 -12.19 -2.83 4.31
N PRO A 171 -11.21 -2.65 3.39
CA PRO A 171 -9.81 -2.45 3.77
C PRO A 171 -9.57 -1.18 4.60
N LEU A 172 -10.28 -0.09 4.30
CA LEU A 172 -10.26 1.14 5.08
C LEU A 172 -10.78 0.89 6.50
N LEU A 173 -11.92 0.21 6.62
CA LEU A 173 -12.53 -0.10 7.91
C LEU A 173 -11.66 -1.06 8.73
N LYS A 174 -11.10 -2.10 8.11
CA LYS A 174 -10.16 -3.03 8.77
C LYS A 174 -8.92 -2.31 9.31
N LEU A 175 -8.40 -1.32 8.59
CA LEU A 175 -7.27 -0.52 9.06
C LEU A 175 -7.69 0.39 10.24
N ALA A 176 -8.89 1.00 10.16
CA ALA A 176 -9.42 1.83 11.24
C ALA A 176 -9.66 1.02 12.52
N ASP A 177 -10.13 -0.23 12.40
CA ASP A 177 -10.38 -1.12 13.53
C ASP A 177 -9.12 -1.44 14.35
N LEU A 178 -7.93 -1.51 13.73
CA LEU A 178 -6.69 -1.87 14.43
C LEU A 178 -6.38 -0.93 15.60
N TYR A 179 -6.69 0.35 15.46
CA TYR A 179 -6.33 1.39 16.45
C TYR A 179 -7.49 2.32 16.82
N ASN A 180 -8.74 1.95 16.48
CA ASN A 180 -9.92 2.81 16.62
C ASN A 180 -9.70 4.17 15.95
N ALA A 181 -9.17 4.16 14.74
CA ALA A 181 -8.83 5.37 14.01
C ALA A 181 -10.08 6.14 13.56
N LYS A 182 -9.96 7.46 13.56
CA LYS A 182 -10.98 8.36 13.00
C LYS A 182 -10.82 8.45 11.49
N ILE A 183 -11.93 8.35 10.75
CA ILE A 183 -11.93 8.48 9.29
C ILE A 183 -12.29 9.91 8.90
N ARG A 184 -11.36 10.61 8.24
CA ARG A 184 -11.50 11.98 7.76
C ARG A 184 -11.79 11.95 6.26
N VAL A 185 -13.06 11.96 5.89
CA VAL A 185 -13.46 12.04 4.48
C VAL A 185 -13.26 13.46 3.99
N VAL A 186 -12.47 13.65 2.95
CA VAL A 186 -12.23 14.95 2.34
C VAL A 186 -12.73 14.99 0.91
N HIS A 187 -13.61 15.94 0.61
CA HIS A 187 -14.07 16.23 -0.74
C HIS A 187 -13.50 17.56 -1.21
N ILE A 188 -12.80 17.50 -2.32
CA ILE A 188 -12.23 18.70 -2.96
C ILE A 188 -13.25 19.18 -3.97
N ASN A 189 -13.86 20.34 -3.70
CA ASN A 189 -14.90 20.93 -4.52
C ASN A 189 -14.32 21.56 -5.78
N ILE A 190 -14.59 20.92 -6.92
CA ILE A 190 -14.39 21.53 -8.24
C ILE A 190 -15.65 22.31 -8.65
N GLU A 191 -16.81 21.96 -8.08
CA GLU A 191 -18.12 22.54 -8.39
C GLU A 191 -18.81 23.07 -7.13
N GLU A 192 -19.71 24.08 -7.31
CA GLU A 192 -20.42 24.74 -6.19
C GLU A 192 -21.40 23.82 -5.43
N SER A 193 -21.81 22.67 -6.02
CA SER A 193 -22.74 21.74 -5.39
C SER A 193 -22.60 20.33 -5.96
N LEU A 194 -22.84 19.33 -5.11
CA LEU A 194 -22.88 17.92 -5.54
C LEU A 194 -24.07 17.68 -6.48
N ASP A 195 -23.84 16.89 -7.53
CA ASP A 195 -24.90 16.36 -8.38
C ASP A 195 -25.69 15.23 -7.67
N GLU A 196 -26.69 14.67 -8.34
CA GLU A 196 -27.55 13.63 -7.77
C GLU A 196 -26.80 12.30 -7.54
N LEU A 197 -25.84 11.95 -8.41
CA LEU A 197 -25.00 10.76 -8.27
C LEU A 197 -24.05 10.91 -7.07
N GLN A 198 -23.38 12.03 -6.98
CA GLN A 198 -22.49 12.35 -5.87
C GLN A 198 -23.21 12.37 -4.52
N LYS A 199 -24.44 12.93 -4.46
CA LYS A 199 -25.29 12.90 -3.27
C LYS A 199 -25.65 11.49 -2.85
N TYR A 200 -26.00 10.64 -3.81
CA TYR A 200 -26.30 9.23 -3.55
C TYR A 200 -25.08 8.50 -3.00
N ASN A 201 -23.92 8.64 -3.64
CA ASN A 201 -22.67 8.00 -3.21
C ASN A 201 -22.20 8.49 -1.83
N LEU A 202 -22.40 9.77 -1.51
CA LEU A 202 -22.17 10.32 -0.18
C LEU A 202 -23.05 9.64 0.88
N ILE A 203 -24.33 9.41 0.58
CA ILE A 203 -25.25 8.73 1.51
C ILE A 203 -24.81 7.27 1.72
N VAL A 204 -24.42 6.57 0.66
CA VAL A 204 -23.90 5.20 0.73
C VAL A 204 -22.63 5.14 1.60
N LEU A 205 -21.67 6.02 1.34
CA LEU A 205 -20.43 6.09 2.15
C LEU A 205 -20.74 6.37 3.62
N LYS A 206 -21.65 7.30 3.93
CA LYS A 206 -22.09 7.56 5.31
C LYS A 206 -22.69 6.32 5.97
N SER A 207 -23.39 5.46 5.22
CA SER A 207 -23.96 4.23 5.77
C SER A 207 -22.89 3.21 6.16
N TYR A 208 -21.78 3.11 5.43
CA TYR A 208 -20.64 2.28 5.81
C TYR A 208 -19.90 2.81 7.04
N LEU A 209 -19.80 4.14 7.17
CA LEU A 209 -19.03 4.78 8.23
C LEU A 209 -19.81 4.98 9.54
N HIS A 210 -21.12 4.66 9.58
CA HIS A 210 -21.99 5.04 10.72
C HIS A 210 -21.53 4.51 12.09
N ASN A 211 -20.82 3.37 12.13
CA ASN A 211 -20.27 2.78 13.36
C ASN A 211 -18.84 3.27 13.70
N TYR A 212 -18.26 4.11 12.86
CA TYR A 212 -16.90 4.62 13.01
C TYR A 212 -16.92 6.10 13.39
N GLU A 213 -15.96 6.54 14.18
CA GLU A 213 -15.76 7.97 14.36
C GLU A 213 -15.27 8.58 13.05
N HIS A 214 -16.07 9.47 12.47
CA HIS A 214 -15.75 10.06 11.16
C HIS A 214 -16.19 11.52 11.07
N SER A 215 -15.59 12.25 10.13
CA SER A 215 -15.99 13.60 9.76
C SER A 215 -15.88 13.82 8.26
N PHE A 216 -16.70 14.74 7.74
CA PHE A 216 -16.66 15.16 6.35
C PHE A 216 -16.11 16.58 6.25
N HIS A 217 -15.13 16.77 5.37
CA HIS A 217 -14.45 18.03 5.13
C HIS A 217 -14.62 18.43 3.67
N TRP A 218 -14.94 19.69 3.45
CA TRP A 218 -15.16 20.26 2.13
C TRP A 218 -14.06 21.27 1.89
N MET A 219 -13.18 20.97 0.94
CA MET A 219 -12.06 21.84 0.60
C MET A 219 -12.33 22.49 -0.77
N PRO A 220 -12.23 23.81 -0.86
CA PRO A 220 -12.35 24.49 -2.14
C PRO A 220 -11.14 24.19 -3.04
N ASP A 221 -11.35 24.03 -4.33
CA ASP A 221 -10.28 23.85 -5.31
C ASP A 221 -9.59 25.20 -5.61
N TYR A 222 -8.76 25.67 -4.69
CA TYR A 222 -7.94 26.88 -4.87
C TYR A 222 -6.55 26.60 -5.41
N ALA A 223 -6.08 25.34 -5.32
CA ALA A 223 -4.78 24.90 -5.72
C ALA A 223 -4.86 23.56 -6.49
N LYS A 224 -3.72 22.93 -6.72
CA LYS A 224 -3.72 21.57 -7.25
C LYS A 224 -4.22 20.62 -6.18
N ILE A 225 -5.01 19.60 -6.56
CA ILE A 225 -5.56 18.57 -5.66
C ILE A 225 -4.49 17.97 -4.73
N THR A 226 -3.27 17.78 -5.26
CA THR A 226 -2.12 17.29 -4.49
C THR A 226 -1.71 18.22 -3.34
N THR A 227 -1.75 19.52 -3.57
CA THR A 227 -1.42 20.54 -2.54
C THR A 227 -2.48 20.52 -1.46
N GLU A 228 -3.75 20.54 -1.83
CA GLU A 228 -4.88 20.50 -0.89
C GLU A 228 -4.84 19.24 -0.01
N ILE A 229 -4.51 18.07 -0.60
CA ILE A 229 -4.38 16.82 0.17
C ILE A 229 -3.18 16.90 1.14
N ASN A 230 -2.04 17.44 0.72
CA ASN A 230 -0.87 17.58 1.60
C ASN A 230 -1.12 18.57 2.74
N ASP A 231 -1.80 19.70 2.45
CA ASP A 231 -2.20 20.66 3.48
C ASP A 231 -3.17 20.01 4.46
N PHE A 232 -4.15 19.23 3.97
CA PHE A 232 -5.08 18.49 4.80
C PHE A 232 -4.38 17.45 5.71
N ILE A 233 -3.38 16.74 5.16
CA ILE A 233 -2.56 15.78 5.94
C ILE A 233 -1.86 16.52 7.09
N THR A 234 -1.28 17.67 6.80
CA THR A 234 -0.52 18.45 7.79
C THR A 234 -1.43 19.10 8.83
N ASP A 235 -2.55 19.70 8.40
CA ASP A 235 -3.45 20.48 9.29
C ASP A 235 -4.21 19.59 10.28
N LEU A 236 -4.48 18.33 9.93
CA LEU A 236 -5.25 17.41 10.75
C LEU A 236 -4.41 16.26 11.34
N ASP A 237 -3.08 16.35 11.27
CA ASP A 237 -2.16 15.30 11.76
C ASP A 237 -2.60 13.91 11.27
N ILE A 238 -2.80 13.78 9.96
CA ILE A 238 -3.21 12.52 9.34
C ILE A 238 -2.06 11.51 9.38
N ASP A 239 -2.34 10.31 9.88
CA ASP A 239 -1.35 9.24 10.00
C ASP A 239 -1.32 8.31 8.77
N VAL A 240 -2.45 8.16 8.07
CA VAL A 240 -2.56 7.33 6.87
C VAL A 240 -3.48 8.00 5.85
N LEU A 241 -3.07 7.99 4.58
CA LEU A 241 -3.92 8.33 3.45
C LEU A 241 -4.50 7.04 2.86
N ALA A 242 -5.80 6.97 2.60
CA ALA A 242 -6.45 5.83 1.96
C ALA A 242 -7.29 6.27 0.77
N MET A 243 -7.21 5.54 -0.34
CA MET A 243 -7.99 5.84 -1.55
C MET A 243 -8.34 4.57 -2.32
N VAL A 244 -9.49 4.59 -3.02
CA VAL A 244 -9.84 3.55 -3.98
C VAL A 244 -9.29 3.91 -5.37
N ASN A 245 -8.58 2.99 -6.00
CA ASN A 245 -7.92 3.20 -7.29
C ASN A 245 -8.87 2.98 -8.47
N TYR A 246 -9.85 3.85 -8.65
CA TYR A 246 -10.74 3.83 -9.81
C TYR A 246 -10.01 4.25 -11.09
N LYS A 247 -10.38 3.66 -12.23
CA LYS A 247 -9.92 4.10 -13.53
C LYS A 247 -10.38 5.53 -13.81
N HIS A 248 -9.49 6.34 -14.39
CA HIS A 248 -9.75 7.75 -14.72
C HIS A 248 -10.06 8.66 -13.53
N SER A 249 -9.83 8.19 -12.30
CA SER A 249 -9.94 9.03 -11.10
C SER A 249 -8.74 9.97 -10.97
N PHE A 250 -8.86 10.94 -10.05
CA PHE A 250 -7.72 11.80 -9.73
C PHE A 250 -6.55 11.02 -9.10
N ILE A 251 -6.80 9.84 -8.50
CA ILE A 251 -5.77 8.95 -7.96
C ILE A 251 -4.87 8.41 -9.08
N GLU A 252 -5.45 8.08 -10.23
CA GLU A 252 -4.68 7.68 -11.40
C GLU A 252 -3.68 8.78 -11.80
N LYS A 253 -4.08 10.04 -11.69
CA LYS A 253 -3.19 11.19 -11.90
C LYS A 253 -2.13 11.30 -10.81
N LEU A 254 -2.48 11.06 -9.54
CA LEU A 254 -1.54 11.09 -8.42
C LEU A 254 -0.45 10.02 -8.55
N ILE A 255 -0.81 8.84 -9.05
CA ILE A 255 0.09 7.69 -9.17
C ILE A 255 0.87 7.74 -10.50
N LYS A 256 0.24 8.17 -11.60
CA LYS A 256 0.83 8.15 -12.95
C LYS A 256 1.60 9.42 -13.35
N GLU A 257 1.32 10.58 -12.76
CA GLU A 257 1.97 11.85 -13.13
C GLU A 257 3.44 12.04 -12.66
N PRO A 258 4.04 11.22 -11.79
CA PRO A 258 5.43 11.43 -11.36
C PRO A 258 6.45 11.41 -12.49
N VAL A 259 6.15 10.76 -13.62
CA VAL A 259 7.13 10.51 -14.69
C VAL A 259 7.42 11.72 -15.57
N ILE A 260 6.54 12.74 -15.62
CA ILE A 260 6.67 13.81 -16.61
C ILE A 260 6.79 15.22 -16.01
N LYS A 261 6.28 15.52 -14.83
CA LYS A 261 6.39 16.85 -14.20
C LYS A 261 6.32 16.74 -12.68
N LYS A 262 7.33 17.12 -11.96
CA LYS A 262 7.49 17.57 -10.55
C LYS A 262 6.22 17.91 -9.71
N ILE A 263 5.10 17.19 -9.86
CA ILE A 263 3.79 17.51 -9.30
C ILE A 263 3.09 16.18 -8.88
N GLY A 264 3.80 15.30 -8.20
CA GLY A 264 3.19 14.13 -7.57
C GLY A 264 2.95 14.36 -6.08
N ILE A 265 1.98 13.67 -5.46
CA ILE A 265 1.97 13.52 -4.01
C ILE A 265 3.26 12.79 -3.65
N GLN A 266 4.07 13.43 -2.80
CA GLN A 266 5.04 12.73 -1.99
C GLN A 266 4.26 12.27 -0.77
N PRO A 267 3.94 10.99 -0.62
CA PRO A 267 3.25 10.55 0.59
C PRO A 267 4.18 10.81 1.76
N GLN A 268 3.85 11.80 2.56
CA GLN A 268 4.52 12.06 3.84
C GLN A 268 4.07 11.06 4.90
N VAL A 269 2.99 10.32 4.60
CA VAL A 269 2.37 9.31 5.45
C VAL A 269 2.12 8.03 4.66
N PRO A 270 1.96 6.88 5.31
CA PRO A 270 1.57 5.64 4.66
C PRO A 270 0.33 5.81 3.78
N PHE A 271 0.33 5.19 2.61
CA PHE A 271 -0.72 5.31 1.63
C PHE A 271 -1.36 3.97 1.31
N LEU A 272 -2.61 3.77 1.76
CA LEU A 272 -3.41 2.59 1.46
C LEU A 272 -4.12 2.78 0.10
N VAL A 273 -3.71 2.02 -0.89
CA VAL A 273 -4.35 1.95 -2.19
C VAL A 273 -5.26 0.73 -2.24
N ILE A 274 -6.54 0.97 -2.41
CA ILE A 274 -7.58 -0.06 -2.44
C ILE A 274 -7.93 -0.31 -3.92
N PRO A 275 -7.91 -1.55 -4.41
CA PRO A 275 -8.33 -1.85 -5.78
C PRO A 275 -9.83 -1.65 -5.97
N GLU A 276 -10.22 -1.32 -7.22
CA GLU A 276 -11.61 -1.25 -7.69
C GLU A 276 -12.29 -2.61 -7.71
#